data_0b45dd05fbc1231ca72537bb868099c9
#
_entry.id   0b45dd05fbc1231ca72537bb868099c9
#
_cell.length_a   1.000
_cell.length_b   1.000
_cell.length_c   1.000
_cell.angle_alpha   90.00
_cell.angle_beta   90.00
_cell.angle_gamma   90.00
#
_symmetry.space_group_name_H-M   'P 1'
#
loop_
_entity.id
_entity.type
_entity.pdbx_description
1 polymer ?
#
loop_
_entity_poly.entity_id
_entity_poly.type
_entity_poly.pdbx_seq_one_letter_code
_entity_poly.pdbx_strand_id
1 'polypeptide(L)'
;MVIIILGILAAVAMPKYINLRDEATIAALHGVAGALSSGTAINFMAQSLHQGSGVRVLDCEQASYVLEGGLPDATYVITQSTLAASTVSVGGCTITKGGKSVTFMVTGSN
;
A
#
# COMPACT_ATOMS: atom_id res chain seq x y z
N MET A 1 -26.34 35.61 18.36
CA MET A 1 -25.51 36.18 17.31
C MET A 1 -24.35 35.24 16.94
N VAL A 2 -23.55 34.82 17.91
CA VAL A 2 -22.41 33.94 17.66
C VAL A 2 -22.84 32.61 17.07
N ILE A 3 -23.93 32.01 17.52
CA ILE A 3 -24.44 30.73 17.03
C ILE A 3 -24.83 30.83 15.56
N ILE A 4 -25.41 31.93 15.13
CA ILE A 4 -25.81 32.16 13.74
C ILE A 4 -24.58 32.26 12.85
N ILE A 5 -23.56 32.99 13.30
CA ILE A 5 -22.29 33.13 12.54
C ILE A 5 -21.59 31.78 12.41
N LEU A 6 -21.56 30.98 13.47
CA LEU A 6 -20.98 29.63 13.44
C LEU A 6 -21.75 28.71 12.49
N GLY A 7 -23.10 28.84 12.46
CA GLY A 7 -23.91 28.05 11.53
C GLY A 7 -23.62 28.35 10.06
N ILE A 8 -23.45 29.63 9.73
CA ILE A 8 -23.11 30.04 8.36
C ILE A 8 -21.70 29.54 7.98
N LEU A 9 -20.73 29.69 8.88
CA LEU A 9 -19.37 29.21 8.64
C LEU A 9 -19.33 27.69 8.49
N ALA A 10 -20.10 26.96 9.30
CA ALA A 10 -20.18 25.51 9.18
C ALA A 10 -20.76 25.08 7.84
N ALA A 11 -21.77 25.78 7.34
CA ALA A 11 -22.36 25.48 6.04
C ALA A 11 -21.38 25.73 4.89
N VAL A 12 -20.59 26.80 4.97
CA VAL A 12 -19.59 27.14 3.96
C VAL A 12 -18.37 26.20 4.07
N ALA A 13 -18.04 25.79 5.31
CA ALA A 13 -16.89 24.93 5.56
C ALA A 13 -17.14 23.46 5.22
N MET A 14 -18.36 23.07 4.85
CA MET A 14 -18.63 21.70 4.40
C MET A 14 -18.09 21.50 2.99
N PRO A 15 -16.92 20.94 2.81
CA PRO A 15 -16.35 20.74 1.48
C PRO A 15 -17.09 19.63 0.76
N LYS A 16 -17.02 19.67 -0.56
CA LYS A 16 -17.57 18.62 -1.41
C LYS A 16 -16.60 17.45 -1.40
N TYR A 17 -16.72 16.57 -0.42
CA TYR A 17 -15.83 15.42 -0.26
C TYR A 17 -16.01 14.34 -1.35
N ILE A 18 -17.07 14.41 -2.14
CA ILE A 18 -17.38 13.39 -3.12
C ILE A 18 -16.23 13.21 -4.12
N ASN A 19 -15.64 14.31 -4.57
CA ASN A 19 -14.54 14.28 -5.54
C ASN A 19 -13.19 13.90 -4.91
N LEU A 20 -13.07 13.99 -3.59
CA LEU A 20 -11.83 13.65 -2.90
C LEU A 20 -11.72 12.17 -2.56
N ARG A 21 -12.83 11.42 -2.65
CA ARG A 21 -12.82 9.98 -2.31
C ARG A 21 -11.87 9.19 -3.20
N ASP A 22 -11.90 9.41 -4.51
CA ASP A 22 -11.01 8.72 -5.43
C ASP A 22 -9.56 9.12 -5.20
N GLU A 23 -9.30 10.40 -4.99
CA GLU A 23 -7.96 10.89 -4.69
C GLU A 23 -7.44 10.34 -3.38
N ALA A 24 -8.29 10.26 -2.35
CA ALA A 24 -7.93 9.66 -1.08
C ALA A 24 -7.61 8.17 -1.23
N THR A 25 -8.37 7.46 -2.06
CA THR A 25 -8.11 6.05 -2.35
C THR A 25 -6.77 5.88 -3.04
N ILE A 26 -6.46 6.71 -4.04
CA ILE A 26 -5.17 6.66 -4.74
C ILE A 26 -4.03 6.99 -3.77
N ALA A 27 -4.20 8.00 -2.92
CA ALA A 27 -3.19 8.35 -1.92
C ALA A 27 -2.94 7.21 -0.95
N ALA A 28 -4.00 6.53 -0.50
CA ALA A 28 -3.89 5.36 0.37
C ALA A 28 -3.16 4.22 -0.34
N LEU A 29 -3.44 4.00 -1.62
CA LEU A 29 -2.76 2.98 -2.43
C LEU A 29 -1.26 3.30 -2.54
N HIS A 30 -0.90 4.54 -2.79
CA HIS A 30 0.50 4.96 -2.84
C HIS A 30 1.20 4.74 -1.49
N GLY A 31 0.51 5.03 -0.40
CA GLY A 31 1.05 4.80 0.95
C GLY A 31 1.33 3.33 1.21
N VAL A 32 0.37 2.46 0.89
CA VAL A 32 0.52 1.02 1.07
C VAL A 32 1.58 0.47 0.10
N ALA A 33 1.58 0.92 -1.15
CA ALA A 33 2.57 0.51 -2.14
C ALA A 33 3.99 0.87 -1.68
N GLY A 34 4.17 2.07 -1.14
CA GLY A 34 5.44 2.50 -0.57
C GLY A 34 5.88 1.64 0.60
N ALA A 35 4.94 1.29 1.48
CA ALA A 35 5.21 0.41 2.61
C ALA A 35 5.61 -0.99 2.15
N LEU A 36 4.93 -1.53 1.13
CA LEU A 36 5.26 -2.83 0.55
C LEU A 36 6.64 -2.82 -0.10
N SER A 37 6.94 -1.79 -0.86
CA SER A 37 8.25 -1.66 -1.52
C SER A 37 9.38 -1.59 -0.50
N SER A 38 9.22 -0.75 0.51
CA SER A 38 10.22 -0.58 1.57
C SER A 38 10.33 -1.84 2.42
N GLY A 39 9.21 -2.45 2.77
CA GLY A 39 9.17 -3.65 3.60
C GLY A 39 9.86 -4.82 2.93
N THR A 40 9.61 -5.03 1.62
CA THR A 40 10.26 -6.12 0.90
C THR A 40 11.76 -5.89 0.73
N ALA A 41 12.19 -4.65 0.57
CA ALA A 41 13.61 -4.32 0.53
C ALA A 41 14.31 -4.61 1.86
N ILE A 42 13.71 -4.22 2.96
CA ILE A 42 14.22 -4.50 4.30
C ILE A 42 14.24 -6.02 4.55
N ASN A 43 13.19 -6.71 4.15
CA ASN A 43 13.09 -8.16 4.28
C ASN A 43 14.21 -8.87 3.50
N PHE A 44 14.49 -8.40 2.28
CA PHE A 44 15.58 -8.94 1.48
C PHE A 44 16.93 -8.75 2.16
N MET A 45 17.17 -7.57 2.72
CA MET A 45 18.39 -7.29 3.46
C MET A 45 18.52 -8.18 4.70
N ALA A 46 17.44 -8.37 5.43
CA ALA A 46 17.44 -9.25 6.61
C ALA A 46 17.78 -10.68 6.22
N GLN A 47 17.22 -11.18 5.12
CA GLN A 47 17.52 -12.53 4.64
C GLN A 47 18.95 -12.65 4.12
N SER A 48 19.49 -11.60 3.53
CA SER A 48 20.87 -11.59 3.04
C SER A 48 21.89 -11.62 4.17
N LEU A 49 21.55 -10.97 5.28
CA LEU A 49 22.44 -10.92 6.44
C LEU A 49 22.35 -12.17 7.31
N HIS A 50 21.14 -12.72 7.45
CA HIS A 50 20.91 -13.92 8.27
C HIS A 50 19.95 -14.85 7.54
N GLN A 51 20.45 -15.96 7.09
CA GLN A 51 19.57 -16.98 6.51
C GLN A 51 18.60 -17.49 7.57
N GLY A 52 17.32 -17.49 7.19
CA GLY A 52 16.27 -17.88 8.12
C GLY A 52 15.56 -16.73 8.82
N SER A 53 16.07 -15.51 8.66
CA SER A 53 15.37 -14.31 9.11
C SER A 53 14.56 -13.73 7.97
N GLY A 54 13.38 -13.21 8.29
CA GLY A 54 12.51 -12.61 7.30
C GLY A 54 11.54 -13.63 6.69
N VAL A 55 10.78 -13.15 5.73
CA VAL A 55 9.70 -13.90 5.07
C VAL A 55 10.08 -14.14 3.61
N ARG A 56 9.77 -15.34 3.10
CA ARG A 56 9.96 -15.61 1.68
C ARG A 56 8.95 -14.82 0.86
N VAL A 57 9.44 -14.13 -0.15
CA VAL A 57 8.60 -13.36 -1.07
C VAL A 57 8.95 -13.81 -2.50
N LEU A 58 8.15 -14.71 -3.03
CA LEU A 58 8.28 -15.23 -4.40
C LEU A 58 7.10 -14.84 -5.28
N ASP A 59 6.17 -14.07 -4.73
CA ASP A 59 4.96 -13.65 -5.41
C ASP A 59 4.58 -12.26 -4.90
N CYS A 60 3.97 -11.47 -5.76
CA CYS A 60 3.52 -10.13 -5.37
C CYS A 60 2.59 -10.15 -4.16
N GLU A 61 1.71 -11.13 -4.09
CA GLU A 61 0.77 -11.25 -2.97
C GLU A 61 1.49 -11.49 -1.64
N GLN A 62 2.61 -12.20 -1.67
CA GLN A 62 3.40 -12.47 -0.47
C GLN A 62 4.09 -11.23 0.09
N ALA A 63 4.15 -10.16 -0.69
CA ALA A 63 4.69 -8.88 -0.19
C ALA A 63 3.91 -8.37 1.02
N SER A 64 2.63 -8.71 1.14
CA SER A 64 1.81 -8.30 2.29
C SER A 64 2.30 -8.91 3.61
N TYR A 65 3.04 -10.01 3.54
CA TYR A 65 3.55 -10.68 4.76
C TYR A 65 4.67 -9.88 5.45
N VAL A 66 5.31 -8.95 4.73
CA VAL A 66 6.33 -8.09 5.35
C VAL A 66 5.72 -6.95 6.15
N LEU A 67 4.43 -6.70 6.00
CA LEU A 67 3.73 -5.70 6.78
C LEU A 67 3.24 -6.30 8.09
N GLU A 68 3.45 -5.60 9.17
CA GLU A 68 2.91 -6.01 10.47
C GLU A 68 1.38 -5.91 10.41
N GLY A 69 0.71 -7.04 10.64
CA GLY A 69 -0.73 -7.14 10.52
C GLY A 69 -1.26 -7.30 9.09
N GLY A 70 -0.39 -7.34 8.08
CA GLY A 70 -0.78 -7.49 6.69
C GLY A 70 -1.33 -6.21 6.08
N LEU A 71 -2.20 -6.32 5.09
CA LEU A 71 -2.84 -5.17 4.45
C LEU A 71 -3.83 -4.49 5.41
N PRO A 72 -4.05 -3.16 5.28
CA PRO A 72 -4.92 -2.42 6.19
C PRO A 72 -6.35 -2.95 6.29
N ASP A 73 -6.90 -3.44 5.18
CA ASP A 73 -8.21 -4.08 5.19
C ASP A 73 -8.36 -5.01 3.98
N ALA A 74 -9.49 -5.76 3.93
CA ALA A 74 -9.74 -6.75 2.90
C ALA A 74 -10.08 -6.14 1.53
N THR A 75 -10.30 -4.83 1.45
CA THR A 75 -10.60 -4.17 0.17
C THR A 75 -9.35 -3.94 -0.69
N TYR A 76 -8.17 -4.02 -0.09
CA TYR A 76 -6.91 -4.00 -0.83
C TYR A 76 -6.64 -5.37 -1.44
N VAL A 77 -6.37 -5.40 -2.74
CA VAL A 77 -6.08 -6.63 -3.46
C VAL A 77 -4.76 -6.46 -4.21
N ILE A 78 -3.86 -7.38 -4.02
CA ILE A 78 -2.59 -7.42 -4.76
C ILE A 78 -2.74 -8.42 -5.89
N THR A 79 -2.43 -8.00 -7.11
CA THR A 79 -2.45 -8.88 -8.27
C THR A 79 -1.30 -9.88 -8.16
N GLN A 80 -1.64 -11.15 -8.30
CA GLN A 80 -0.68 -12.24 -8.21
C GLN A 80 0.28 -12.23 -9.39
N SER A 81 1.56 -12.35 -9.12
CA SER A 81 2.58 -12.48 -10.15
C SER A 81 3.83 -13.11 -9.53
N THR A 82 4.32 -14.16 -10.16
CA THR A 82 5.49 -14.87 -9.66
C THR A 82 6.75 -14.00 -9.80
N LEU A 83 7.53 -13.97 -8.75
CA LEU A 83 8.80 -13.24 -8.70
C LEU A 83 9.96 -14.23 -8.73
N ALA A 84 11.04 -13.85 -9.41
CA ALA A 84 12.26 -14.63 -9.34
C ALA A 84 12.91 -14.43 -7.95
N ALA A 85 13.40 -15.52 -7.39
CA ALA A 85 14.09 -15.48 -6.10
C ALA A 85 15.34 -14.60 -6.18
N SER A 86 15.57 -13.84 -5.13
CA SER A 86 16.76 -12.99 -4.99
C SER A 86 16.89 -11.90 -6.06
N THR A 87 15.82 -11.56 -6.72
CA THR A 87 15.83 -10.46 -7.70
C THR A 87 15.04 -9.26 -7.18
N VAL A 88 15.52 -8.10 -7.52
CA VAL A 88 14.74 -6.89 -7.33
C VAL A 88 13.71 -6.86 -8.47
N SER A 89 12.48 -7.06 -8.12
CA SER A 89 11.41 -6.96 -9.09
C SER A 89 11.15 -5.50 -9.40
N VAL A 90 11.19 -5.20 -10.65
CA VAL A 90 10.99 -3.84 -11.11
C VAL A 90 9.56 -3.71 -11.62
N GLY A 91 8.71 -3.14 -10.79
CA GLY A 91 7.44 -2.61 -11.26
C GLY A 91 6.41 -3.60 -11.78
N GLY A 92 6.48 -4.86 -11.34
CA GLY A 92 5.55 -5.89 -11.83
C GLY A 92 4.32 -6.15 -10.96
N CYS A 93 4.25 -5.53 -9.80
CA CYS A 93 3.18 -5.79 -8.85
C CYS A 93 2.20 -4.64 -8.80
N THR A 94 0.92 -4.96 -8.70
CA THR A 94 -0.16 -3.97 -8.67
C THR A 94 -1.04 -4.19 -7.47
N ILE A 95 -1.35 -3.11 -6.74
CA ILE A 95 -2.33 -3.13 -5.65
C ILE A 95 -3.56 -2.33 -6.08
N THR A 96 -4.72 -2.88 -5.81
CA THR A 96 -6.01 -2.33 -6.24
C THR A 96 -6.92 -2.14 -5.04
N LYS A 97 -7.64 -1.01 -5.04
CA LYS A 97 -8.71 -0.73 -4.07
C LYS A 97 -9.76 0.16 -4.72
N GLY A 98 -11.03 -0.23 -4.60
CA GLY A 98 -12.14 0.60 -5.08
C GLY A 98 -12.07 0.94 -6.56
N GLY A 99 -11.55 0.03 -7.39
CA GLY A 99 -11.42 0.27 -8.84
C GLY A 99 -10.19 1.08 -9.23
N LYS A 100 -9.38 1.51 -8.26
CA LYS A 100 -8.13 2.23 -8.51
C LYS A 100 -6.96 1.30 -8.29
N SER A 101 -5.91 1.44 -9.08
CA SER A 101 -4.73 0.57 -9.04
C SER A 101 -3.45 1.40 -9.04
N VAL A 102 -2.46 0.91 -8.34
CA VAL A 102 -1.12 1.51 -8.29
C VAL A 102 -0.10 0.38 -8.42
N THR A 103 0.91 0.59 -9.25
CA THR A 103 2.02 -0.36 -9.36
C THR A 103 3.04 -0.08 -8.26
N PHE A 104 3.74 -1.12 -7.82
CA PHE A 104 4.79 -0.98 -6.82
C PHE A 104 5.92 -1.96 -7.10
N MET A 105 7.06 -1.68 -6.51
CA MET A 105 8.24 -2.54 -6.63
C MET A 105 8.28 -3.52 -5.48
N VAL A 106 8.62 -4.75 -5.76
CA VAL A 106 8.79 -5.79 -4.75
C VAL A 106 10.17 -6.42 -4.93
N THR A 107 10.89 -6.56 -3.83
CA THR A 107 12.14 -7.29 -3.82
C THR A 107 11.84 -8.74 -3.45
N GLY A 108 12.03 -9.64 -4.40
CA GLY A 108 11.85 -11.06 -4.17
C GLY A 108 12.94 -11.60 -3.27
N SER A 109 12.58 -12.48 -2.36
CA SER A 109 13.53 -13.10 -1.43
C SER A 109 13.22 -14.58 -1.24
N ASN A 110 14.25 -15.36 -1.07
CA ASN A 110 14.15 -16.81 -0.97
C ASN A 110 14.53 -17.31 0.40
#